data_bf1275b071eb4863432d245e035182ba
#
_entry.id   bf1275b071eb4863432d245e035182ba
#
_cell.length_a   1.000
_cell.length_b   1.000
_cell.length_c   1.000
_cell.angle_alpha   90.00
_cell.angle_beta   90.00
_cell.angle_gamma   90.00
#
_symmetry.space_group_name_H-M   'P 1'
#
loop_
_entity.id
_entity.type
_entity.pdbx_description
1 polymer ?
#
loop_
_entity_poly.entity_id
_entity_poly.type
_entity_poly.pdbx_seq_one_letter_code
_entity_poly.pdbx_strand_id
1 'polypeptide(L)'
;TCVVCTVAVLVEPPYRAPTALLAEAHFRPIEDSYALLVRELELAEEMVREHGADVVHFDMSLRGARLDELGMSELAHIPERVRVRLAKVLPKLTFLASRIAAEAGAPVLAIGKDSVPVRIAELCCAAHALLYSAEKAIREKRELLLGLPTRCVVESSGGLVVARSLIPSEHDIVGLARDEERVLKRVNLLDMPNPVARGFRVIRIRPEGS
;
A
#
# COMPACT_ATOMS: atom_id res chain seq x y z
N THR A 1 8.57 15.69 4.52
CA THR A 1 7.90 14.61 5.28
C THR A 1 6.71 14.14 4.48
N CYS A 2 6.55 12.85 4.31
CA CYS A 2 5.40 12.23 3.65
C CYS A 2 4.75 11.18 4.56
N VAL A 3 3.51 10.84 4.27
CA VAL A 3 2.90 9.62 4.82
C VAL A 3 3.46 8.45 4.06
N VAL A 4 3.95 7.47 4.79
CA VAL A 4 4.31 6.15 4.27
C VAL A 4 3.31 5.17 4.85
N CYS A 5 2.68 4.40 4.00
CA CYS A 5 1.77 3.33 4.39
C CYS A 5 2.26 2.02 3.79
N THR A 6 2.44 1.01 4.62
CA THR A 6 2.73 -0.36 4.23
C THR A 6 1.53 -1.23 4.54
N VAL A 7 1.14 -2.10 3.63
CA VAL A 7 -0.08 -2.89 3.72
C VAL A 7 0.18 -4.31 3.21
N ALA A 8 -0.33 -5.30 3.94
CA ALA A 8 -0.53 -6.65 3.44
C ALA A 8 -2.04 -6.97 3.46
N VAL A 9 -2.54 -7.58 2.41
CA VAL A 9 -3.94 -7.97 2.28
C VAL A 9 -4.04 -9.45 1.92
N LEU A 10 -4.97 -10.16 2.54
CA LEU A 10 -5.47 -11.42 2.03
C LEU A 10 -6.67 -11.13 1.13
N VAL A 11 -6.71 -11.77 -0.03
CA VAL A 11 -7.81 -11.60 -1.00
C VAL A 11 -8.25 -12.97 -1.46
N GLU A 12 -9.52 -13.24 -1.26
CA GLU A 12 -10.18 -14.50 -1.65
C GLU A 12 -11.21 -14.26 -2.75
N PRO A 13 -11.63 -15.28 -3.49
CA PRO A 13 -12.71 -15.15 -4.46
C PRO A 13 -13.94 -14.44 -3.88
N PRO A 14 -14.54 -13.47 -4.54
CA PRO A 14 -14.35 -13.07 -5.95
C PRO A 14 -13.26 -12.02 -6.20
N TYR A 15 -12.27 -11.82 -5.32
CA TYR A 15 -11.12 -10.92 -5.47
C TYR A 15 -11.47 -9.44 -5.63
N ARG A 16 -12.46 -8.95 -4.88
CA ARG A 16 -12.97 -7.57 -4.99
C ARG A 16 -12.58 -6.67 -3.83
N ALA A 17 -12.30 -7.26 -2.69
CA ALA A 17 -11.97 -6.57 -1.44
C ALA A 17 -11.01 -7.41 -0.60
N PRO A 18 -10.29 -6.82 0.37
CA PRO A 18 -9.51 -7.60 1.31
C PRO A 18 -10.43 -8.39 2.24
N THR A 19 -10.12 -9.67 2.48
CA THR A 19 -10.75 -10.51 3.52
C THR A 19 -10.02 -10.40 4.85
N ALA A 20 -8.70 -10.15 4.81
CA ALA A 20 -7.90 -9.74 5.96
C ALA A 20 -6.92 -8.64 5.55
N LEU A 21 -6.50 -7.82 6.51
CA LEU A 21 -5.70 -6.64 6.28
C LEU A 21 -4.78 -6.36 7.47
N LEU A 22 -3.49 -6.19 7.20
CA LEU A 22 -2.51 -5.59 8.09
C LEU A 22 -2.03 -4.29 7.47
N ALA A 23 -2.00 -3.21 8.25
CA ALA A 23 -1.57 -1.90 7.75
C ALA A 23 -0.82 -1.12 8.81
N GLU A 24 0.20 -0.40 8.36
CA GLU A 24 0.97 0.55 9.17
C GLU A 24 1.10 1.86 8.42
N ALA A 25 0.92 2.98 9.11
CA ALA A 25 1.10 4.31 8.55
C ALA A 25 2.00 5.17 9.44
N HIS A 26 2.95 5.87 8.82
CA HIS A 26 3.90 6.73 9.52
C HIS A 26 4.20 8.00 8.73
N PHE A 27 4.51 9.09 9.44
CA PHE A 27 5.15 10.26 8.82
C PHE A 27 6.67 10.09 8.86
N ARG A 28 7.30 9.99 7.70
CA ARG A 28 8.76 9.85 7.55
C ARG A 28 9.33 10.78 6.48
N PRO A 29 10.63 11.11 6.53
CA PRO A 29 11.35 11.63 5.36
C PRO A 29 11.36 10.59 4.24
N ILE A 30 11.40 11.03 2.98
CA ILE A 30 11.33 10.13 1.78
C ILE A 30 12.66 9.36 1.54
N GLU A 31 13.59 9.36 2.45
CA GLU A 31 15.00 9.03 2.18
C GLU A 31 15.28 7.55 1.89
N ASP A 32 14.41 6.61 2.28
CA ASP A 32 14.69 5.18 2.10
C ASP A 32 13.47 4.34 1.68
N SER A 33 13.06 4.49 0.41
CA SER A 33 11.95 3.73 -0.15
C SER A 33 12.20 2.22 -0.26
N TYR A 34 13.47 1.78 -0.27
CA TYR A 34 13.79 0.35 -0.38
C TYR A 34 13.67 -0.40 0.96
N ALA A 35 13.86 0.27 2.08
CA ALA A 35 13.57 -0.31 3.39
C ALA A 35 12.08 -0.64 3.57
N LEU A 36 11.20 0.07 2.86
CA LEU A 36 9.77 -0.21 2.87
C LEU A 36 9.43 -1.54 2.23
N LEU A 37 10.12 -1.94 1.15
CA LEU A 37 9.93 -3.24 0.51
C LEU A 37 10.16 -4.40 1.50
N VAL A 38 11.15 -4.23 2.37
CA VAL A 38 11.40 -5.23 3.43
C VAL A 38 10.25 -5.29 4.41
N ARG A 39 9.72 -4.12 4.84
CA ARG A 39 8.60 -4.07 5.79
C ARG A 39 7.31 -4.59 5.18
N GLU A 40 7.04 -4.30 3.91
CA GLU A 40 5.91 -4.87 3.16
C GLU A 40 5.95 -6.40 3.14
N LEU A 41 7.13 -6.97 2.91
CA LEU A 41 7.29 -8.42 2.88
C LEU A 41 7.23 -9.04 4.30
N GLU A 42 7.69 -8.34 5.34
CA GLU A 42 7.50 -8.75 6.74
C GLU A 42 6.02 -8.78 7.12
N LEU A 43 5.21 -7.78 6.71
CA LEU A 43 3.76 -7.79 6.90
C LEU A 43 3.08 -8.91 6.11
N ALA A 44 3.54 -9.18 4.89
CA ALA A 44 3.03 -10.30 4.11
C ALA A 44 3.31 -11.65 4.80
N GLU A 45 4.49 -11.81 5.42
CA GLU A 45 4.82 -13.00 6.22
C GLU A 45 3.91 -13.15 7.43
N GLU A 46 3.64 -12.06 8.17
CA GLU A 46 2.69 -12.04 9.28
C GLU A 46 1.30 -12.49 8.80
N MET A 47 0.82 -11.91 7.69
CA MET A 47 -0.47 -12.26 7.08
C MET A 47 -0.56 -13.74 6.70
N VAL A 48 0.47 -14.26 6.03
CA VAL A 48 0.52 -15.67 5.62
C VAL A 48 0.55 -16.62 6.82
N ARG A 49 1.26 -16.24 7.88
CA ARG A 49 1.33 -17.04 9.11
C ARG A 49 0.00 -17.11 9.84
N GLU A 50 -0.76 -16.01 9.86
CA GLU A 50 -2.05 -15.95 10.57
C GLU A 50 -3.20 -16.57 9.79
N HIS A 51 -3.21 -16.43 8.48
CA HIS A 51 -4.37 -16.76 7.64
C HIS A 51 -4.08 -17.83 6.58
N GLY A 52 -2.82 -18.12 6.28
CA GLY A 52 -2.42 -18.91 5.12
C GLY A 52 -2.57 -18.14 3.81
N ALA A 53 -1.94 -18.64 2.77
CA ALA A 53 -2.10 -18.15 1.39
C ALA A 53 -1.55 -19.19 0.41
N ASP A 54 -2.10 -19.25 -0.80
CA ASP A 54 -1.57 -20.11 -1.87
C ASP A 54 -0.40 -19.45 -2.60
N VAL A 55 -0.38 -18.11 -2.65
CA VAL A 55 0.64 -17.30 -3.33
C VAL A 55 0.67 -15.89 -2.75
N VAL A 56 1.87 -15.30 -2.70
CA VAL A 56 2.06 -13.89 -2.32
C VAL A 56 2.42 -13.08 -3.56
N HIS A 57 1.63 -12.05 -3.86
CA HIS A 57 1.93 -11.05 -4.89
C HIS A 57 2.61 -9.85 -4.25
N PHE A 58 3.84 -9.60 -4.63
CA PHE A 58 4.66 -8.52 -4.10
C PHE A 58 4.74 -7.35 -5.10
N ASP A 59 4.57 -6.10 -4.63
CA ASP A 59 4.59 -4.91 -5.50
C ASP A 59 6.01 -4.58 -5.97
N MET A 60 6.52 -5.43 -6.81
CA MET A 60 7.78 -5.25 -7.52
C MET A 60 7.63 -5.74 -8.96
N SER A 61 7.75 -4.85 -9.94
CA SER A 61 7.52 -5.16 -11.36
C SER A 61 8.69 -5.94 -11.99
N LEU A 62 8.82 -7.22 -11.65
CA LEU A 62 9.82 -8.15 -12.19
C LEU A 62 9.19 -9.30 -12.99
N ARG A 63 8.08 -9.02 -13.68
CA ARG A 63 7.41 -9.96 -14.60
C ARG A 63 6.97 -11.28 -13.94
N GLY A 64 6.65 -11.25 -12.65
CA GLY A 64 6.23 -12.43 -11.91
C GLY A 64 7.37 -13.38 -11.52
N ALA A 65 8.62 -12.88 -11.53
CA ALA A 65 9.74 -13.68 -11.04
C ALA A 65 9.54 -14.09 -9.58
N ARG A 66 9.97 -15.28 -9.23
CA ARG A 66 9.99 -15.75 -7.84
C ARG A 66 11.06 -14.98 -7.07
N LEU A 67 10.65 -14.36 -5.98
CA LEU A 67 11.53 -13.50 -5.20
C LEU A 67 12.60 -14.29 -4.43
N ASP A 68 12.30 -15.51 -4.02
CA ASP A 68 13.25 -16.43 -3.36
C ASP A 68 14.36 -16.95 -4.29
N GLU A 69 14.13 -16.93 -5.62
CA GLU A 69 15.08 -17.36 -6.64
C GLU A 69 15.78 -16.17 -7.31
N LEU A 70 15.45 -14.94 -6.93
CA LEU A 70 15.91 -13.74 -7.60
C LEU A 70 17.38 -13.45 -7.30
N GLY A 71 18.23 -13.49 -8.33
CA GLY A 71 19.64 -13.13 -8.28
C GLY A 71 19.96 -11.82 -9.01
N MET A 72 21.21 -11.42 -8.97
CA MET A 72 21.68 -10.19 -9.64
C MET A 72 21.61 -10.27 -11.16
N SER A 73 21.65 -11.48 -11.73
CA SER A 73 21.52 -11.75 -13.16
C SER A 73 20.16 -11.35 -13.72
N GLU A 74 19.09 -11.66 -12.96
CA GLU A 74 17.71 -11.33 -13.31
C GLU A 74 17.44 -9.82 -13.28
N LEU A 75 18.27 -9.09 -12.53
CA LEU A 75 18.21 -7.63 -12.44
C LEU A 75 18.98 -6.89 -13.52
N ALA A 76 19.64 -7.59 -14.43
CA ALA A 76 20.52 -6.97 -15.45
C ALA A 76 19.77 -5.98 -16.37
N HIS A 77 18.47 -6.17 -16.59
CA HIS A 77 17.62 -5.30 -17.41
C HIS A 77 17.10 -4.05 -16.67
N ILE A 78 17.33 -3.96 -15.35
CA ILE A 78 16.89 -2.82 -14.55
C ILE A 78 17.94 -1.70 -14.62
N PRO A 79 17.52 -0.42 -14.68
CA PRO A 79 18.44 0.71 -14.66
C PRO A 79 19.43 0.62 -13.49
N GLU A 80 20.70 0.86 -13.76
CA GLU A 80 21.80 0.70 -12.78
C GLU A 80 21.52 1.40 -11.45
N ARG A 81 20.99 2.62 -11.48
CA ARG A 81 20.63 3.39 -10.27
C ARG A 81 19.65 2.65 -9.37
N VAL A 82 18.67 1.94 -9.94
CA VAL A 82 17.68 1.14 -9.21
C VAL A 82 18.32 -0.14 -8.71
N ARG A 83 19.08 -0.81 -9.59
CA ARG A 83 19.78 -2.07 -9.29
C ARG A 83 20.73 -1.93 -8.09
N VAL A 84 21.55 -0.88 -8.04
CA VAL A 84 22.48 -0.62 -6.93
C VAL A 84 21.75 -0.45 -5.59
N ARG A 85 20.59 0.20 -5.60
CA ARG A 85 19.78 0.36 -4.37
C ARG A 85 19.10 -0.95 -3.98
N LEU A 86 18.51 -1.63 -4.95
CA LEU A 86 17.83 -2.90 -4.72
C LEU A 86 18.81 -3.98 -4.21
N ALA A 87 20.03 -4.02 -4.73
CA ALA A 87 21.07 -4.94 -4.27
C ALA A 87 21.35 -4.90 -2.77
N LYS A 88 21.13 -3.75 -2.12
CA LYS A 88 21.33 -3.60 -0.66
C LYS A 88 20.28 -4.34 0.16
N VAL A 89 19.05 -4.45 -0.33
CA VAL A 89 17.94 -5.07 0.38
C VAL A 89 17.58 -6.45 -0.17
N LEU A 90 18.05 -6.78 -1.38
CA LEU A 90 17.74 -8.03 -2.05
C LEU A 90 18.05 -9.28 -1.19
N PRO A 91 19.20 -9.39 -0.50
CA PRO A 91 19.46 -10.56 0.35
C PRO A 91 18.42 -10.77 1.44
N LYS A 92 17.90 -9.67 2.03
CA LYS A 92 16.85 -9.74 3.04
C LYS A 92 15.50 -10.11 2.42
N LEU A 93 15.18 -9.57 1.24
CA LEU A 93 13.95 -9.90 0.52
C LEU A 93 13.91 -11.38 0.10
N THR A 94 15.00 -11.88 -0.48
CA THR A 94 15.10 -13.30 -0.89
C THR A 94 15.04 -14.23 0.31
N PHE A 95 15.67 -13.86 1.42
CA PHE A 95 15.60 -14.63 2.67
C PHE A 95 14.17 -14.71 3.22
N LEU A 96 13.44 -13.58 3.31
CA LEU A 96 12.05 -13.54 3.75
C LEU A 96 11.15 -14.35 2.81
N ALA A 97 11.31 -14.18 1.49
CA ALA A 97 10.55 -14.92 0.50
C ALA A 97 10.79 -16.44 0.60
N SER A 98 12.05 -16.86 0.78
CA SER A 98 12.40 -18.27 1.00
C SER A 98 11.75 -18.83 2.27
N ARG A 99 11.68 -18.02 3.33
CA ARG A 99 11.05 -18.42 4.59
C ARG A 99 9.54 -18.59 4.43
N ILE A 100 8.86 -17.63 3.77
CA ILE A 100 7.42 -17.74 3.46
C ILE A 100 7.16 -19.01 2.64
N ALA A 101 7.96 -19.25 1.59
CA ALA A 101 7.80 -20.43 0.74
C ALA A 101 8.04 -21.74 1.51
N ALA A 102 9.03 -21.78 2.41
CA ALA A 102 9.37 -22.99 3.17
C ALA A 102 8.36 -23.28 4.29
N GLU A 103 7.87 -22.25 4.99
CA GLU A 103 6.99 -22.43 6.15
C GLU A 103 5.51 -22.60 5.76
N ALA A 104 5.07 -21.90 4.72
CA ALA A 104 3.65 -21.87 4.32
C ALA A 104 3.38 -22.47 2.93
N GLY A 105 4.41 -22.87 2.18
CA GLY A 105 4.26 -23.36 0.81
C GLY A 105 3.85 -22.28 -0.21
N ALA A 106 3.80 -21.03 0.18
CA ALA A 106 3.34 -19.91 -0.63
C ALA A 106 4.51 -19.23 -1.36
N PRO A 107 4.65 -19.38 -2.70
CA PRO A 107 5.69 -18.65 -3.45
C PRO A 107 5.42 -17.15 -3.43
N VAL A 108 6.48 -16.34 -3.34
CA VAL A 108 6.40 -14.89 -3.44
C VAL A 108 6.77 -14.46 -4.85
N LEU A 109 5.81 -13.86 -5.55
CA LEU A 109 5.94 -13.43 -6.94
C LEU A 109 6.06 -11.90 -7.04
N ALA A 110 7.12 -11.43 -7.67
CA ALA A 110 7.35 -10.00 -7.94
C ALA A 110 6.56 -9.56 -9.19
N ILE A 111 5.25 -9.32 -9.04
CA ILE A 111 4.30 -9.03 -10.14
C ILE A 111 4.07 -7.52 -10.29
N GLY A 112 3.98 -6.79 -9.18
CA GLY A 112 3.63 -5.37 -9.20
C GLY A 112 2.16 -5.11 -9.58
N LYS A 113 1.91 -3.98 -10.23
CA LYS A 113 0.56 -3.41 -10.45
C LYS A 113 -0.35 -4.17 -11.41
N ASP A 114 0.16 -5.16 -12.11
CA ASP A 114 -0.63 -6.02 -13.00
C ASP A 114 -1.42 -7.09 -12.23
N SER A 115 -1.45 -6.99 -10.91
CA SER A 115 -2.06 -7.94 -9.99
C SER A 115 -3.23 -7.32 -9.24
N VAL A 116 -4.39 -7.97 -9.22
CA VAL A 116 -5.57 -7.54 -8.46
C VAL A 116 -5.27 -7.43 -6.95
N PRO A 117 -4.64 -8.41 -6.27
CA PRO A 117 -4.24 -8.27 -4.88
C PRO A 117 -3.36 -7.05 -4.60
N VAL A 118 -2.35 -6.79 -5.43
CA VAL A 118 -1.50 -5.59 -5.29
C VAL A 118 -2.33 -4.32 -5.46
N ARG A 119 -3.25 -4.30 -6.42
CA ARG A 119 -4.12 -3.14 -6.63
C ARG A 119 -5.04 -2.89 -5.44
N ILE A 120 -5.61 -3.94 -4.84
CA ILE A 120 -6.40 -3.83 -3.61
C ILE A 120 -5.54 -3.30 -2.45
N ALA A 121 -4.30 -3.78 -2.30
CA ALA A 121 -3.36 -3.27 -1.29
C ALA A 121 -3.06 -1.77 -1.49
N GLU A 122 -2.84 -1.30 -2.73
CA GLU A 122 -2.67 0.13 -3.02
C GLU A 122 -3.90 0.97 -2.62
N LEU A 123 -5.11 0.47 -2.87
CA LEU A 123 -6.34 1.14 -2.44
C LEU A 123 -6.47 1.16 -0.91
N CYS A 124 -6.10 0.08 -0.23
CA CYS A 124 -6.02 0.05 1.23
C CYS A 124 -5.00 1.06 1.77
N CYS A 125 -3.83 1.19 1.13
CA CYS A 125 -2.86 2.23 1.47
C CYS A 125 -3.48 3.63 1.36
N ALA A 126 -4.25 3.91 0.32
CA ALA A 126 -4.91 5.22 0.16
C ALA A 126 -5.92 5.49 1.29
N ALA A 127 -6.73 4.50 1.65
CA ALA A 127 -7.71 4.61 2.74
C ALA A 127 -7.00 4.84 4.10
N HIS A 128 -5.97 4.07 4.42
CA HIS A 128 -5.20 4.20 5.65
C HIS A 128 -4.41 5.51 5.73
N ALA A 129 -3.80 5.94 4.62
CA ALA A 129 -3.09 7.21 4.56
C ALA A 129 -4.01 8.41 4.83
N LEU A 130 -5.25 8.38 4.32
CA LEU A 130 -6.25 9.41 4.60
C LEU A 130 -6.64 9.40 6.08
N LEU A 131 -6.99 8.24 6.63
CA LEU A 131 -7.38 8.10 8.03
C LEU A 131 -6.27 8.58 8.97
N TYR A 132 -5.06 8.09 8.80
CA TYR A 132 -3.89 8.49 9.59
C TYR A 132 -3.58 10.00 9.49
N SER A 133 -3.74 10.59 8.29
CA SER A 133 -3.55 12.03 8.11
C SER A 133 -4.65 12.84 8.81
N ALA A 134 -5.89 12.35 8.82
CA ALA A 134 -6.99 12.98 9.52
C ALA A 134 -6.80 12.95 11.04
N GLU A 135 -6.42 11.81 11.60
CA GLU A 135 -6.07 11.68 13.03
C GLU A 135 -4.97 12.66 13.43
N LYS A 136 -3.93 12.76 12.59
CA LYS A 136 -2.83 13.69 12.84
C LYS A 136 -3.27 15.15 12.75
N ALA A 137 -4.11 15.51 11.77
CA ALA A 137 -4.65 16.85 11.63
C ALA A 137 -5.42 17.26 12.89
N ILE A 138 -6.30 16.37 13.42
CA ILE A 138 -7.06 16.59 14.65
C ILE A 138 -6.13 16.74 15.86
N ARG A 139 -5.18 15.81 16.04
CA ARG A 139 -4.26 15.82 17.17
C ARG A 139 -3.38 17.07 17.21
N GLU A 140 -2.89 17.51 16.05
CA GLU A 140 -2.02 18.69 15.92
C GLU A 140 -2.79 19.99 15.75
N LYS A 141 -4.14 19.94 15.66
CA LYS A 141 -5.03 21.09 15.44
C LYS A 141 -4.58 21.96 14.26
N ARG A 142 -4.16 21.32 13.17
CA ARG A 142 -3.70 22.00 11.95
C ARG A 142 -4.19 21.30 10.69
N GLU A 143 -4.27 22.08 9.63
CA GLU A 143 -4.55 21.60 8.29
C GLU A 143 -3.39 20.75 7.75
N LEU A 144 -3.71 19.67 7.06
CA LEU A 144 -2.75 18.84 6.33
C LEU A 144 -3.16 18.70 4.86
N LEU A 145 -2.18 18.46 4.02
CA LEU A 145 -2.37 18.15 2.60
C LEU A 145 -1.89 16.72 2.34
N LEU A 146 -2.76 15.93 1.72
CA LEU A 146 -2.46 14.55 1.32
C LEU A 146 -2.57 14.42 -0.20
N GLY A 147 -1.52 13.90 -0.84
CA GLY A 147 -1.57 13.50 -2.24
C GLY A 147 -2.13 12.09 -2.38
N LEU A 148 -3.21 11.93 -3.15
CA LEU A 148 -3.77 10.64 -3.54
C LEU A 148 -3.69 10.46 -5.05
N PRO A 149 -3.63 9.21 -5.57
CA PRO A 149 -3.72 8.96 -7.00
C PRO A 149 -4.99 9.57 -7.60
N THR A 150 -4.91 10.18 -8.77
CA THR A 150 -6.07 10.80 -9.44
C THR A 150 -7.17 9.81 -9.78
N ARG A 151 -6.79 8.55 -10.00
CA ARG A 151 -7.73 7.46 -10.35
C ARG A 151 -8.21 6.68 -9.13
N CYS A 152 -8.21 7.32 -7.97
CA CYS A 152 -8.70 6.76 -6.72
C CYS A 152 -9.64 7.77 -6.06
N VAL A 153 -10.81 7.35 -5.63
CA VAL A 153 -11.71 8.12 -4.77
C VAL A 153 -11.80 7.44 -3.42
N VAL A 154 -11.87 8.24 -2.36
CA VAL A 154 -11.97 7.74 -0.99
C VAL A 154 -13.22 8.34 -0.35
N GLU A 155 -14.05 7.47 0.23
CA GLU A 155 -15.33 7.82 0.84
C GLU A 155 -15.42 7.24 2.26
N SER A 156 -16.17 7.89 3.14
CA SER A 156 -16.47 7.35 4.47
C SER A 156 -17.90 6.77 4.47
N SER A 157 -18.05 5.52 4.87
CA SER A 157 -19.34 4.85 4.96
C SER A 157 -19.35 3.85 6.14
N GLY A 158 -20.31 4.04 7.06
CA GLY A 158 -20.58 3.03 8.10
C GLY A 158 -19.43 2.73 9.08
N GLY A 159 -18.48 3.67 9.29
CA GLY A 159 -17.28 3.42 10.11
C GLY A 159 -16.15 2.75 9.31
N LEU A 160 -16.27 2.74 8.00
CA LEU A 160 -15.23 2.33 7.07
C LEU A 160 -14.80 3.51 6.21
N VAL A 161 -13.53 3.55 5.88
CA VAL A 161 -12.97 4.34 4.79
C VAL A 161 -12.84 3.41 3.60
N VAL A 162 -13.51 3.72 2.51
CA VAL A 162 -13.55 2.90 1.29
C VAL A 162 -12.84 3.64 0.18
N ALA A 163 -11.75 3.07 -0.31
CA ALA A 163 -11.06 3.55 -1.51
C ALA A 163 -11.50 2.74 -2.72
N ARG A 164 -11.91 3.43 -3.79
CA ARG A 164 -12.35 2.82 -5.05
C ARG A 164 -11.47 3.26 -6.19
N SER A 165 -11.22 2.34 -7.12
CA SER A 165 -10.59 2.69 -8.39
C SER A 165 -11.57 3.41 -9.30
N LEU A 166 -11.08 4.42 -10.02
CA LEU A 166 -11.79 5.08 -11.12
C LEU A 166 -11.39 4.52 -12.49
N ILE A 167 -10.63 3.44 -12.50
CA ILE A 167 -10.27 2.72 -13.74
C ILE A 167 -11.44 1.80 -14.11
N PRO A 168 -12.01 1.90 -15.32
CA PRO A 168 -13.20 1.13 -15.68
C PRO A 168 -13.06 -0.39 -15.53
N SER A 169 -11.88 -0.96 -15.78
CA SER A 169 -11.59 -2.39 -15.61
C SER A 169 -11.46 -2.82 -14.15
N GLU A 170 -11.40 -1.88 -13.21
CA GLU A 170 -11.20 -2.10 -11.77
C GLU A 170 -12.39 -1.58 -10.95
N HIS A 171 -13.55 -1.31 -11.59
CA HIS A 171 -14.68 -0.62 -10.95
C HIS A 171 -15.30 -1.36 -9.76
N ASP A 172 -15.06 -2.66 -9.65
CA ASP A 172 -15.60 -3.53 -8.61
C ASP A 172 -14.61 -3.88 -7.50
N ILE A 173 -13.35 -3.39 -7.59
CA ILE A 173 -12.36 -3.59 -6.52
C ILE A 173 -12.30 -2.40 -5.57
N VAL A 174 -12.13 -2.70 -4.29
CA VAL A 174 -12.07 -1.70 -3.22
C VAL A 174 -10.96 -2.00 -2.23
N GLY A 175 -10.37 -0.92 -1.71
CA GLY A 175 -9.53 -0.94 -0.52
C GLY A 175 -10.32 -0.43 0.69
N LEU A 176 -9.97 -0.90 1.87
CA LEU A 176 -10.67 -0.60 3.11
C LEU A 176 -9.71 -0.14 4.20
N ALA A 177 -10.19 0.75 5.08
CA ALA A 177 -9.61 1.00 6.39
C ALA A 177 -10.76 1.13 7.41
N ARG A 178 -10.55 0.68 8.65
CA ARG A 178 -11.54 0.82 9.72
C ARG A 178 -11.42 2.18 10.38
N ASP A 179 -12.52 2.92 10.45
CA ASP A 179 -12.65 4.21 11.14
C ASP A 179 -13.60 4.05 12.34
N GLU A 180 -13.18 3.26 13.33
CA GLU A 180 -13.98 2.93 14.52
C GLU A 180 -14.29 4.18 15.34
N GLU A 181 -13.36 5.13 15.43
CA GLU A 181 -13.50 6.40 16.15
C GLU A 181 -14.23 7.48 15.32
N ARG A 182 -14.64 7.16 14.11
CA ARG A 182 -15.30 8.09 13.18
C ARG A 182 -14.49 9.38 12.96
N VAL A 183 -13.19 9.23 12.83
CA VAL A 183 -12.21 10.31 12.65
C VAL A 183 -12.57 11.19 11.46
N LEU A 184 -12.98 10.58 10.33
CA LEU A 184 -13.33 11.33 9.13
C LEU A 184 -14.59 12.20 9.29
N LYS A 185 -15.44 11.97 10.30
CA LYS A 185 -16.55 12.87 10.62
C LYS A 185 -16.13 14.14 11.36
N ARG A 186 -14.89 14.19 11.83
CA ARG A 186 -14.30 15.30 12.61
C ARG A 186 -13.37 16.17 11.78
N VAL A 187 -13.33 15.94 10.48
CA VAL A 187 -12.52 16.71 9.53
C VAL A 187 -13.34 17.08 8.30
N ASN A 188 -13.04 18.23 7.72
CA ASN A 188 -13.52 18.62 6.41
C ASN A 188 -12.49 18.22 5.36
N LEU A 189 -12.92 17.45 4.36
CA LEU A 189 -12.10 17.04 3.23
C LEU A 189 -12.44 17.89 2.01
N LEU A 190 -11.44 18.55 1.44
CA LEU A 190 -11.60 19.36 0.23
C LEU A 190 -10.62 18.89 -0.83
N ASP A 191 -11.16 18.53 -2.00
CA ASP A 191 -10.36 18.19 -3.17
C ASP A 191 -9.77 19.48 -3.77
N MET A 192 -8.45 19.48 -3.94
CA MET A 192 -7.69 20.62 -4.42
C MET A 192 -7.06 20.27 -5.77
N PRO A 193 -7.12 21.20 -6.75
CA PRO A 193 -6.40 21.00 -8.00
C PRO A 193 -4.89 20.91 -7.73
N ASN A 194 -4.23 19.97 -8.38
CA ASN A 194 -2.78 19.83 -8.32
C ASN A 194 -2.15 20.14 -9.68
N PRO A 195 -1.72 21.37 -9.93
CA PRO A 195 -1.13 21.75 -11.21
C PRO A 195 0.29 21.22 -11.41
N VAL A 196 0.95 20.75 -10.34
CA VAL A 196 2.39 20.43 -10.34
C VAL A 196 2.66 18.96 -10.65
N ALA A 197 1.85 18.05 -10.12
CA ALA A 197 2.09 16.60 -10.24
C ALA A 197 0.93 15.90 -10.96
N ARG A 198 1.15 15.57 -12.24
CA ARG A 198 0.18 14.75 -13.00
C ARG A 198 0.03 13.36 -12.34
N GLY A 199 -1.20 12.85 -12.28
CA GLY A 199 -1.49 11.55 -11.70
C GLY A 199 -1.81 11.57 -10.20
N PHE A 200 -1.70 12.73 -9.53
CA PHE A 200 -2.09 12.91 -8.13
C PHE A 200 -3.08 14.07 -7.98
N ARG A 201 -4.06 13.88 -7.11
CA ARG A 201 -4.94 14.92 -6.59
C ARG A 201 -4.50 15.26 -5.16
N VAL A 202 -4.77 16.46 -4.70
CA VAL A 202 -4.47 16.87 -3.32
C VAL A 202 -5.76 16.95 -2.53
N ILE A 203 -5.81 16.27 -1.42
CA ILE A 203 -6.89 16.39 -0.45
C ILE A 203 -6.41 17.28 0.69
N ARG A 204 -7.13 18.37 0.91
CA ARG A 204 -6.95 19.22 2.10
C ARG A 204 -7.78 18.64 3.22
N ILE A 205 -7.15 18.38 4.35
CA ILE A 205 -7.75 17.82 5.56
C ILE A 205 -7.72 18.89 6.63
N ARG A 206 -8.89 19.40 7.03
CA ARG A 206 -9.03 20.44 8.05
C ARG A 206 -9.84 19.90 9.21
N PRO A 207 -9.36 19.97 10.48
CA PRO A 207 -10.14 19.64 11.65
C PRO A 207 -11.39 20.52 11.76
N GLU A 208 -12.51 19.96 12.21
CA GLU A 208 -13.71 20.75 12.53
C GLU A 208 -13.43 21.67 13.71
N GLY A 209 -13.86 22.93 13.61
CA GLY A 209 -13.68 23.93 14.66
C GLY A 209 -12.29 24.60 14.69
N SER A 210 -11.48 24.42 13.67
CA SER A 210 -10.19 25.13 13.49
C SER A 210 -10.30 26.26 12.46
#